data_0554415e55ee6d0edba885c96a72ba40
#
_entry.id   0554415e55ee6d0edba885c96a72ba40
#
_cell.length_a   1.000
_cell.length_b   1.000
_cell.length_c   1.000
_cell.angle_alpha   90.00
_cell.angle_beta   90.00
_cell.angle_gamma   90.00
#
_symmetry.space_group_name_H-M   'P 1'
#
loop_
_entity.id
_entity.type
_entity.pdbx_description
1 polymer ?
#
loop_
_entity_poly.entity_id
_entity_poly.type
_entity_poly.pdbx_seq_one_letter_code
_entity_poly.pdbx_strand_id
1 'polypeptide(L)'
;MKIGLVTPYIYPLPSGVNAHVGELYEHLVVRGHDVRIISSTHGPQRSSEGDIIRLGYGVSVPTNGSVGTLTVSHRYPSLVKAMLERERFDLIHFHEPFVPFLSLEVLRHSQSVNIATFHAYSGWSPSYEFGRRVMAPYAARLHGRIAVSAAARHFIGRYFPGDYKVIPNGVDLRDFGSSAPFSRWRDGTPN
;
A
#
# COMPACT_ATOMS: atom_id res chain seq x y z
N MET A 1 -6.17 -13.74 13.29
CA MET A 1 -4.88 -13.68 12.59
C MET A 1 -4.24 -12.34 12.87
N LYS A 2 -2.90 -12.31 12.86
CA LYS A 2 -2.15 -11.06 12.90
C LYS A 2 -1.78 -10.63 11.49
N ILE A 3 -2.24 -9.44 11.08
CA ILE A 3 -2.15 -8.94 9.71
C ILE A 3 -1.35 -7.65 9.66
N GLY A 4 -0.35 -7.59 8.78
CA GLY A 4 0.37 -6.37 8.45
C GLY A 4 -0.15 -5.75 7.16
N LEU A 5 -0.58 -4.48 7.18
CA LEU A 5 -0.93 -3.72 5.99
C LEU A 5 0.23 -2.78 5.66
N VAL A 6 0.93 -3.02 4.57
CA VAL A 6 2.08 -2.21 4.14
C VAL A 6 1.63 -1.18 3.12
N THR A 7 1.82 0.10 3.44
CA THR A 7 1.64 1.20 2.49
C THR A 7 2.98 1.88 2.22
N PRO A 8 3.32 2.14 0.95
CA PRO A 8 4.55 2.86 0.60
C PRO A 8 4.45 4.36 0.92
N TYR A 9 3.26 4.84 1.22
CA TYR A 9 2.99 6.23 1.55
C TYR A 9 3.04 6.46 3.05
N ILE A 10 3.26 7.72 3.44
CA ILE A 10 3.19 8.09 4.86
C ILE A 10 1.73 8.08 5.29
N TYR A 11 1.38 7.19 6.20
CA TYR A 11 0.04 7.10 6.76
C TYR A 11 -0.08 7.98 8.02
N PRO A 12 -1.18 8.74 8.24
CA PRO A 12 -2.42 8.75 7.48
C PRO A 12 -2.54 9.89 6.44
N LEU A 13 -1.44 10.35 5.82
CA LEU A 13 -1.54 11.43 4.84
C LEU A 13 -2.55 11.08 3.73
N PRO A 14 -3.39 12.04 3.31
CA PRO A 14 -4.44 11.80 2.33
C PRO A 14 -3.89 11.28 1.01
N SER A 15 -4.34 10.12 0.59
CA SER A 15 -4.14 9.53 -0.74
C SER A 15 -5.19 8.45 -0.95
N GLY A 16 -5.52 8.12 -2.20
CA GLY A 16 -6.48 7.05 -2.49
C GLY A 16 -6.03 5.69 -1.95
N VAL A 17 -4.73 5.40 -1.93
CA VAL A 17 -4.18 4.16 -1.36
C VAL A 17 -4.32 4.17 0.17
N ASN A 18 -3.97 5.27 0.84
CA ASN A 18 -4.08 5.35 2.30
C ASN A 18 -5.53 5.32 2.77
N ALA A 19 -6.47 5.92 2.03
CA ALA A 19 -7.89 5.80 2.30
C ALA A 19 -8.32 4.33 2.27
N HIS A 20 -7.97 3.60 1.20
CA HIS A 20 -8.27 2.17 1.10
C HIS A 20 -7.60 1.33 2.20
N VAL A 21 -6.36 1.65 2.60
CA VAL A 21 -5.65 0.98 3.70
C VAL A 21 -6.37 1.21 5.02
N GLY A 22 -6.85 2.44 5.28
CA GLY A 22 -7.62 2.78 6.48
C GLY A 22 -8.94 2.02 6.57
N GLU A 23 -9.72 2.04 5.50
CA GLU A 23 -10.96 1.26 5.39
C GLU A 23 -10.74 -0.25 5.63
N LEU A 24 -9.71 -0.79 4.98
CA LEU A 24 -9.37 -2.19 5.14
C LEU A 24 -8.94 -2.51 6.58
N TYR A 25 -8.16 -1.63 7.21
CA TYR A 25 -7.77 -1.75 8.60
C TYR A 25 -8.99 -1.83 9.52
N GLU A 26 -9.90 -0.86 9.43
CA GLU A 26 -11.10 -0.80 10.29
C GLU A 26 -11.96 -2.05 10.13
N HIS A 27 -12.23 -2.46 8.90
CA HIS A 27 -13.04 -3.63 8.63
C HIS A 27 -12.41 -4.95 9.10
N LEU A 28 -11.09 -5.08 9.04
CA LEU A 28 -10.40 -6.26 9.55
C LEU A 28 -10.38 -6.30 11.08
N VAL A 29 -10.20 -5.15 11.74
CA VAL A 29 -10.27 -5.04 13.21
C VAL A 29 -11.67 -5.41 13.70
N VAL A 30 -12.73 -4.89 13.08
CA VAL A 30 -14.13 -5.26 13.42
C VAL A 30 -14.38 -6.76 13.26
N ARG A 31 -13.68 -7.43 12.34
CA ARG A 31 -13.74 -8.89 12.17
C ARG A 31 -12.88 -9.68 13.15
N GLY A 32 -12.26 -9.02 14.12
CA GLY A 32 -11.49 -9.65 15.20
C GLY A 32 -10.06 -10.04 14.80
N HIS A 33 -9.47 -9.39 13.80
CA HIS A 33 -8.06 -9.57 13.48
C HIS A 33 -7.19 -8.58 14.27
N ASP A 34 -5.97 -9.00 14.62
CA ASP A 34 -4.91 -8.11 15.11
C ASP A 34 -4.21 -7.48 13.91
N VAL A 35 -4.46 -6.20 13.66
CA VAL A 35 -4.00 -5.53 12.44
C VAL A 35 -2.98 -4.43 12.78
N ARG A 36 -1.91 -4.35 12.01
CA ARG A 36 -0.92 -3.28 12.08
C ARG A 36 -0.74 -2.63 10.72
N ILE A 37 -0.70 -1.30 10.68
CA ILE A 37 -0.33 -0.56 9.47
C ILE A 37 1.18 -0.29 9.51
N ILE A 38 1.89 -0.71 8.48
CA ILE A 38 3.34 -0.52 8.32
C ILE A 38 3.55 0.57 7.29
N SER A 39 4.13 1.69 7.73
CA SER A 39 4.29 2.91 6.94
C SER A 39 5.67 3.53 7.16
N SER A 40 6.09 4.41 6.27
CA SER A 40 7.23 5.29 6.48
C SER A 40 6.84 6.49 7.36
N THR A 41 7.83 7.27 7.82
CA THR A 41 7.61 8.48 8.63
C THR A 41 8.27 9.70 8.02
N HIS A 42 7.75 10.90 8.33
CA HIS A 42 8.48 12.15 8.16
C HIS A 42 9.37 12.38 9.39
N GLY A 43 10.68 12.41 9.20
CA GLY A 43 11.61 12.75 10.28
C GLY A 43 12.08 11.55 11.13
N PRO A 44 12.93 11.80 12.18
CA PRO A 44 13.65 10.77 12.94
C PRO A 44 12.80 9.98 13.93
N GLN A 45 11.52 10.20 14.01
CA GLN A 45 10.65 9.54 14.97
C GLN A 45 10.47 8.06 14.67
N ARG A 46 10.97 7.24 15.58
CA ARG A 46 10.69 5.83 15.70
C ARG A 46 9.62 5.66 16.78
N SER A 47 8.37 5.86 16.43
CA SER A 47 7.30 5.55 17.37
C SER A 47 6.24 4.73 16.66
N SER A 48 5.99 3.53 17.16
CA SER A 48 4.72 2.89 16.93
C SER A 48 3.68 3.64 17.76
N GLU A 49 2.80 4.36 17.12
CA GLU A 49 1.64 4.97 17.74
C GLU A 49 0.46 4.03 17.56
N GLY A 50 0.05 3.38 18.65
CA GLY A 50 -1.04 2.40 18.60
C GLY A 50 -0.75 1.27 17.61
N ASP A 51 -1.59 1.13 16.60
CA ASP A 51 -1.50 0.07 15.59
C ASP A 51 -0.67 0.44 14.35
N ILE A 52 -0.01 1.59 14.36
CA ILE A 52 0.82 2.06 13.25
C ILE A 52 2.30 1.84 13.57
N ILE A 53 2.98 1.04 12.75
CA ILE A 53 4.42 0.80 12.82
C ILE A 53 5.10 1.72 11.80
N ARG A 54 5.93 2.64 12.30
CA ARG A 54 6.65 3.60 11.47
C ARG A 54 8.10 3.17 11.30
N LEU A 55 8.53 2.98 10.06
CA LEU A 55 9.89 2.54 9.72
C LEU A 55 10.57 3.50 8.77
N GLY A 56 11.74 3.99 9.19
CA GLY A 56 12.64 4.79 8.35
C GLY A 56 12.13 6.19 8.03
N TYR A 57 12.95 6.92 7.26
CA TYR A 57 12.65 8.28 6.80
C TYR A 57 12.01 8.26 5.42
N GLY A 58 10.91 8.97 5.27
CA GLY A 58 10.30 9.20 3.98
C GLY A 58 10.77 10.51 3.34
N VAL A 59 11.37 10.44 2.16
CA VAL A 59 11.58 11.60 1.29
C VAL A 59 10.54 11.53 0.18
N SER A 60 9.73 12.58 0.05
CA SER A 60 8.71 12.65 -0.98
C SER A 60 9.35 12.83 -2.36
N VAL A 61 9.04 11.93 -3.29
CA VAL A 61 9.54 11.97 -4.67
C VAL A 61 8.35 11.90 -5.63
N PRO A 62 8.26 12.78 -6.61
CA PRO A 62 7.24 12.69 -7.66
C PRO A 62 7.39 11.37 -8.44
N THR A 63 6.34 10.58 -8.56
CA THR A 63 6.36 9.30 -9.26
C THR A 63 5.04 9.10 -10.01
N ASN A 64 5.09 8.99 -11.33
CA ASN A 64 3.93 8.63 -12.19
C ASN A 64 2.62 9.39 -11.89
N GLY A 65 2.69 10.72 -11.65
CA GLY A 65 1.51 11.55 -11.37
C GLY A 65 1.04 11.52 -9.92
N SER A 66 1.79 10.87 -9.02
CA SER A 66 1.58 10.89 -7.57
C SER A 66 2.90 11.21 -6.84
N VAL A 67 2.81 11.46 -5.54
CA VAL A 67 4.00 11.67 -4.70
C VAL A 67 4.27 10.39 -3.92
N GLY A 68 5.29 9.66 -4.33
CA GLY A 68 5.80 8.49 -3.61
C GLY A 68 6.76 8.91 -2.50
N THR A 69 6.88 8.10 -1.46
CA THR A 69 7.85 8.32 -0.40
C THR A 69 9.01 7.34 -0.51
N LEU A 70 10.20 7.84 -0.77
CA LEU A 70 11.42 7.04 -0.74
C LEU A 70 11.97 7.02 0.68
N THR A 71 12.14 5.84 1.25
CA THR A 71 12.68 5.70 2.60
C THR A 71 14.19 5.49 2.55
N VAL A 72 14.96 6.43 3.05
CA VAL A 72 16.43 6.37 3.03
C VAL A 72 16.96 6.10 4.43
N SER A 73 17.60 4.94 4.64
CA SER A 73 18.39 4.65 5.87
C SER A 73 19.30 3.44 5.64
N HIS A 74 20.57 3.56 5.98
CA HIS A 74 21.54 2.45 5.94
C HIS A 74 21.23 1.32 6.95
N ARG A 75 20.45 1.60 8.01
CA ARG A 75 20.03 0.60 9.03
C ARG A 75 18.66 -0.01 8.74
N TYR A 76 18.08 0.30 7.62
CA TYR A 76 16.72 -0.04 7.29
C TYR A 76 16.45 -1.57 7.24
N PRO A 77 17.31 -2.40 6.62
CA PRO A 77 17.11 -3.85 6.60
C PRO A 77 17.05 -4.48 8.00
N SER A 78 17.92 -4.02 8.92
CA SER A 78 17.94 -4.52 10.30
C SER A 78 16.67 -4.15 11.07
N LEU A 79 16.14 -2.94 10.85
CA LEU A 79 14.90 -2.49 11.48
C LEU A 79 13.69 -3.28 10.97
N VAL A 80 13.63 -3.55 9.67
CA VAL A 80 12.57 -4.37 9.07
C VAL A 80 12.62 -5.79 9.61
N LYS A 81 13.81 -6.42 9.67
CA LYS A 81 13.97 -7.76 10.25
C LYS A 81 13.50 -7.82 11.69
N ALA A 82 13.99 -6.92 12.55
CA ALA A 82 13.61 -6.87 13.95
C ALA A 82 12.10 -6.66 14.15
N MET A 83 11.48 -5.84 13.29
CA MET A 83 10.04 -5.64 13.29
C MET A 83 9.31 -6.94 12.92
N LEU A 84 9.69 -7.61 11.84
CA LEU A 84 9.07 -8.86 11.40
C LEU A 84 9.21 -9.98 12.44
N GLU A 85 10.38 -10.11 13.07
CA GLU A 85 10.65 -11.07 14.15
C GLU A 85 9.81 -10.80 15.40
N ARG A 86 9.59 -9.54 15.75
CA ARG A 86 8.75 -9.12 16.88
C ARG A 86 7.28 -9.35 16.60
N GLU A 87 6.81 -8.91 15.45
CA GLU A 87 5.37 -8.91 15.13
C GLU A 87 4.85 -10.28 14.74
N ARG A 88 5.62 -11.11 14.04
CA ARG A 88 5.25 -12.48 13.62
C ARG A 88 3.89 -12.51 12.91
N PHE A 89 3.75 -11.72 11.85
CA PHE A 89 2.53 -11.68 11.07
C PHE A 89 2.19 -13.03 10.45
N ASP A 90 0.92 -13.41 10.50
CA ASP A 90 0.39 -14.54 9.74
C ASP A 90 0.30 -14.19 8.25
N LEU A 91 -0.10 -12.95 7.96
CA LEU A 91 -0.29 -12.41 6.62
C LEU A 91 0.22 -10.97 6.55
N ILE A 92 0.89 -10.66 5.44
CA ILE A 92 1.24 -9.27 5.10
C ILE A 92 0.59 -8.92 3.77
N HIS A 93 -0.20 -7.84 3.79
CA HIS A 93 -0.86 -7.30 2.62
C HIS A 93 -0.17 -6.02 2.18
N PHE A 94 0.43 -6.06 1.01
CA PHE A 94 1.18 -4.97 0.41
C PHE A 94 0.28 -4.15 -0.51
N HIS A 95 0.28 -2.83 -0.35
CA HIS A 95 -0.29 -1.90 -1.31
C HIS A 95 0.86 -1.30 -2.12
N GLU A 96 0.81 -1.45 -3.44
CA GLU A 96 1.93 -1.10 -4.35
C GLU A 96 3.28 -1.73 -3.92
N PRO A 97 3.41 -3.06 -3.99
CA PRO A 97 4.55 -3.80 -3.43
C PRO A 97 5.90 -3.45 -4.03
N PHE A 98 5.92 -2.91 -5.26
CA PHE A 98 7.14 -2.62 -6.01
C PHE A 98 7.60 -1.17 -5.89
N VAL A 99 6.94 -0.36 -5.06
CA VAL A 99 7.48 0.93 -4.67
C VAL A 99 8.78 0.70 -3.87
N PRO A 100 9.90 1.30 -4.27
CA PRO A 100 11.20 1.08 -3.66
C PRO A 100 11.22 1.32 -2.13
N PHE A 101 12.16 0.63 -1.47
CA PHE A 101 12.50 0.68 -0.05
C PHE A 101 11.52 -0.05 0.85
N LEU A 102 10.49 0.58 1.47
CA LEU A 102 9.69 -0.06 2.52
C LEU A 102 9.05 -1.36 2.05
N SER A 103 8.23 -1.29 1.01
CA SER A 103 7.48 -2.45 0.52
C SER A 103 8.41 -3.57 0.06
N LEU A 104 9.45 -3.24 -0.72
CA LEU A 104 10.40 -4.23 -1.19
C LEU A 104 11.22 -4.86 -0.06
N GLU A 105 11.64 -4.07 0.93
CA GLU A 105 12.44 -4.59 2.03
C GLU A 105 11.61 -5.47 2.98
N VAL A 106 10.36 -5.09 3.27
CA VAL A 106 9.44 -5.94 4.02
C VAL A 106 9.16 -7.23 3.25
N LEU A 107 8.88 -7.15 1.94
CA LEU A 107 8.64 -8.32 1.10
C LEU A 107 9.86 -9.24 1.01
N ARG A 108 11.07 -8.66 0.94
CA ARG A 108 12.33 -9.41 0.91
C ARG A 108 12.52 -10.28 2.13
N HIS A 109 12.19 -9.76 3.32
CA HIS A 109 12.44 -10.43 4.59
C HIS A 109 11.22 -11.12 5.18
N SER A 110 10.03 -10.92 4.61
CA SER A 110 8.80 -11.58 5.08
C SER A 110 8.90 -13.10 4.95
N GLN A 111 8.41 -13.79 5.98
CA GLN A 111 8.17 -15.24 5.96
C GLN A 111 6.67 -15.57 6.12
N SER A 112 5.83 -14.55 6.08
CA SER A 112 4.39 -14.64 6.18
C SER A 112 3.76 -14.97 4.83
N VAL A 113 2.47 -15.22 4.81
CA VAL A 113 1.69 -15.20 3.56
C VAL A 113 1.67 -13.78 3.02
N ASN A 114 2.17 -13.56 1.81
CA ASN A 114 2.25 -12.24 1.18
C ASN A 114 1.17 -12.07 0.13
N ILE A 115 0.32 -11.05 0.27
CA ILE A 115 -0.68 -10.65 -0.71
C ILE A 115 -0.36 -9.23 -1.16
N ALA A 116 -0.63 -8.91 -2.41
CA ALA A 116 -0.42 -7.56 -2.94
C ALA A 116 -1.64 -7.03 -3.66
N THR A 117 -1.93 -5.74 -3.44
CA THR A 117 -2.91 -4.96 -4.22
C THR A 117 -2.18 -3.89 -5.03
N PHE A 118 -2.49 -3.86 -6.32
CA PHE A 118 -1.98 -2.92 -7.30
C PHE A 118 -3.07 -1.91 -7.64
N HIS A 119 -2.79 -0.63 -7.40
CA HIS A 119 -3.72 0.48 -7.56
C HIS A 119 -3.43 1.31 -8.81
N ALA A 120 -2.17 1.32 -9.25
CA ALA A 120 -1.73 2.20 -10.32
C ALA A 120 -2.21 1.71 -11.69
N TYR A 121 -2.54 2.70 -12.53
CA TYR A 121 -2.66 2.55 -13.97
C TYR A 121 -1.83 3.63 -14.66
N SER A 122 -1.03 3.22 -15.63
CA SER A 122 -0.31 4.13 -16.52
C SER A 122 -0.23 3.49 -17.90
N GLY A 123 -0.14 4.29 -18.94
CA GLY A 123 0.08 3.77 -20.30
C GLY A 123 1.40 3.01 -20.42
N TRP A 124 2.44 3.50 -19.75
CA TRP A 124 3.77 2.92 -19.70
C TRP A 124 4.49 3.34 -18.43
N SER A 125 5.37 2.47 -17.91
CA SER A 125 6.19 2.75 -16.72
C SER A 125 7.66 2.37 -16.99
N PRO A 126 8.55 3.38 -17.12
CA PRO A 126 9.98 3.11 -17.27
C PRO A 126 10.56 2.31 -16.10
N SER A 127 10.13 2.61 -14.87
CA SER A 127 10.61 1.91 -13.68
C SER A 127 10.27 0.42 -13.71
N TYR A 128 9.10 0.03 -14.21
CA TYR A 128 8.75 -1.38 -14.38
C TYR A 128 9.43 -2.00 -15.58
N GLU A 129 9.53 -1.28 -16.71
CA GLU A 129 10.19 -1.81 -17.92
C GLU A 129 11.65 -2.17 -17.67
N PHE A 130 12.41 -1.25 -17.08
CA PHE A 130 13.82 -1.48 -16.79
C PHE A 130 14.06 -2.27 -15.51
N GLY A 131 13.17 -2.09 -14.50
CA GLY A 131 13.27 -2.75 -13.19
C GLY A 131 12.73 -4.16 -13.14
N ARG A 132 11.98 -4.63 -14.12
CA ARG A 132 11.26 -5.92 -14.07
C ARG A 132 12.14 -7.12 -13.71
N ARG A 133 13.37 -7.17 -14.22
CA ARG A 133 14.31 -8.28 -13.91
C ARG A 133 14.73 -8.28 -12.45
N VAL A 134 14.94 -7.10 -11.86
CA VAL A 134 15.29 -6.93 -10.44
C VAL A 134 14.10 -7.20 -9.55
N MET A 135 12.88 -6.86 -9.99
CA MET A 135 11.64 -7.03 -9.23
C MET A 135 11.01 -8.43 -9.36
N ALA A 136 11.37 -9.21 -10.39
CA ALA A 136 10.83 -10.53 -10.61
C ALA A 136 10.97 -11.49 -9.41
N PRO A 137 12.12 -11.56 -8.69
CA PRO A 137 12.25 -12.38 -7.50
C PRO A 137 11.29 -11.96 -6.36
N TYR A 138 10.97 -10.67 -6.26
CA TYR A 138 10.00 -10.16 -5.29
C TYR A 138 8.57 -10.52 -5.71
N ALA A 139 8.25 -10.42 -7.00
CA ALA A 139 6.96 -10.84 -7.52
C ALA A 139 6.70 -12.33 -7.26
N ALA A 140 7.73 -13.18 -7.34
CA ALA A 140 7.64 -14.61 -7.03
C ALA A 140 7.34 -14.90 -5.53
N ARG A 141 7.53 -13.94 -4.63
CA ARG A 141 7.20 -14.07 -3.20
C ARG A 141 5.74 -13.76 -2.86
N LEU A 142 4.97 -13.29 -3.84
CA LEU A 142 3.55 -12.97 -3.66
C LEU A 142 2.70 -14.23 -3.84
N HIS A 143 2.00 -14.64 -2.80
CA HIS A 143 1.08 -15.76 -2.79
C HIS A 143 -0.29 -15.42 -3.38
N GLY A 144 -0.66 -14.14 -3.32
CA GLY A 144 -1.89 -13.62 -3.92
C GLY A 144 -1.69 -12.23 -4.52
N ARG A 145 -2.37 -11.95 -5.64
CA ARG A 145 -2.27 -10.68 -6.35
C ARG A 145 -3.67 -10.15 -6.64
N ILE A 146 -3.89 -8.91 -6.26
CA ILE A 146 -5.14 -8.18 -6.44
C ILE A 146 -4.85 -6.95 -7.31
N ALA A 147 -5.74 -6.66 -8.23
CA ALA A 147 -5.76 -5.38 -8.94
C ALA A 147 -7.10 -4.69 -8.70
N VAL A 148 -7.08 -3.39 -8.46
CA VAL A 148 -8.31 -2.64 -8.13
C VAL A 148 -9.23 -2.42 -9.33
N SER A 149 -8.77 -2.74 -10.54
CA SER A 149 -9.57 -2.63 -11.77
C SER A 149 -9.01 -3.52 -12.88
N ALA A 150 -9.79 -3.72 -13.93
CA ALA A 150 -9.32 -4.40 -15.14
C ALA A 150 -8.15 -3.63 -15.80
N ALA A 151 -8.17 -2.30 -15.74
CA ALA A 151 -7.10 -1.45 -16.26
C ALA A 151 -5.80 -1.63 -15.46
N ALA A 152 -5.87 -1.62 -14.12
CA ALA A 152 -4.72 -1.88 -13.25
C ALA A 152 -4.17 -3.30 -13.47
N ARG A 153 -5.06 -4.31 -13.61
CA ARG A 153 -4.66 -5.68 -13.94
C ARG A 153 -3.91 -5.76 -15.27
N HIS A 154 -4.45 -5.12 -16.30
CA HIS A 154 -3.81 -5.10 -17.62
C HIS A 154 -2.43 -4.43 -17.55
N PHE A 155 -2.35 -3.30 -16.87
CA PHE A 155 -1.09 -2.55 -16.72
C PHE A 155 -0.01 -3.36 -16.02
N ILE A 156 -0.27 -3.88 -14.82
CA ILE A 156 0.73 -4.61 -14.05
C ILE A 156 1.08 -5.96 -14.68
N GLY A 157 0.11 -6.63 -15.28
CA GLY A 157 0.29 -7.93 -15.95
C GLY A 157 1.23 -7.90 -17.15
N ARG A 158 1.42 -6.74 -17.78
CA ARG A 158 2.39 -6.54 -18.86
C ARG A 158 3.84 -6.70 -18.38
N TYR A 159 4.11 -6.33 -17.14
CA TYR A 159 5.46 -6.34 -16.56
C TYR A 159 5.70 -7.58 -15.70
N PHE A 160 4.67 -8.02 -14.98
CA PHE A 160 4.72 -9.15 -14.05
C PHE A 160 3.55 -10.11 -14.34
N PRO A 161 3.66 -10.97 -15.35
CA PRO A 161 2.62 -11.94 -15.67
C PRO A 161 2.22 -12.81 -14.48
N GLY A 162 0.97 -13.18 -14.39
CA GLY A 162 0.42 -14.03 -13.33
C GLY A 162 -1.08 -13.85 -13.16
N ASP A 163 -1.64 -14.58 -12.20
CA ASP A 163 -3.06 -14.50 -11.88
C ASP A 163 -3.35 -13.33 -10.96
N TYR A 164 -4.26 -12.46 -11.38
CA TYR A 164 -4.70 -11.29 -10.63
C TYR A 164 -6.21 -11.34 -10.43
N LYS A 165 -6.64 -11.29 -9.17
CA LYS A 165 -8.05 -11.09 -8.83
C LYS A 165 -8.38 -9.61 -8.97
N VAL A 166 -9.45 -9.27 -9.69
CA VAL A 166 -9.94 -7.89 -9.74
C VAL A 166 -10.89 -7.68 -8.57
N ILE A 167 -10.49 -6.83 -7.64
CA ILE A 167 -11.28 -6.45 -6.46
C ILE A 167 -11.23 -4.92 -6.37
N PRO A 168 -12.30 -4.21 -6.74
CA PRO A 168 -12.35 -2.75 -6.62
C PRO A 168 -12.20 -2.27 -5.19
N ASN A 169 -11.70 -1.04 -5.01
CA ASN A 169 -11.72 -0.40 -3.72
C ASN A 169 -13.16 -0.25 -3.23
N GLY A 170 -13.39 -0.55 -1.97
CA GLY A 170 -14.62 -0.23 -1.28
C GLY A 170 -14.71 1.26 -0.94
N VAL A 171 -15.93 1.72 -0.68
CA VAL A 171 -16.21 3.06 -0.18
C VAL A 171 -17.24 2.92 0.93
N ASP A 172 -17.00 3.53 2.08
CA ASP A 172 -17.99 3.56 3.15
C ASP A 172 -19.08 4.58 2.81
N LEU A 173 -20.28 4.09 2.54
CA LEU A 173 -21.42 4.95 2.21
C LEU A 173 -21.85 5.84 3.40
N ARG A 174 -21.48 5.52 4.62
CA ARG A 174 -21.78 6.32 5.80
C ARG A 174 -21.11 7.70 5.73
N ASP A 175 -19.95 7.78 5.14
CA ASP A 175 -19.17 9.01 4.98
C ASP A 175 -19.83 9.99 3.98
N PHE A 176 -20.68 9.47 3.09
CA PHE A 176 -21.32 10.25 2.02
C PHE A 176 -22.80 10.54 2.32
N GLY A 177 -23.44 9.78 3.21
CA GLY A 177 -24.88 9.86 3.45
C GLY A 177 -25.35 11.07 4.27
N SER A 178 -24.46 11.75 4.99
CA SER A 178 -24.77 12.87 5.89
C SER A 178 -24.41 14.25 5.36
N SER A 179 -23.75 14.34 4.20
CA SER A 179 -23.29 15.60 3.64
C SER A 179 -24.41 16.32 2.90
N ALA A 180 -24.80 17.51 3.35
CA ALA A 180 -25.67 18.37 2.55
C ALA A 180 -24.92 18.78 1.26
N PRO A 181 -25.58 18.73 0.09
CA PRO A 181 -24.99 19.20 -1.15
C PRO A 181 -24.50 20.65 -1.02
N PHE A 182 -23.32 20.94 -1.56
CA PHE A 182 -22.86 22.34 -1.60
C PHE A 182 -23.88 23.22 -2.29
N SER A 183 -24.24 24.35 -1.67
CA SER A 183 -25.27 25.25 -2.19
C SER A 183 -24.98 25.74 -3.61
N ARG A 184 -23.70 25.92 -3.98
CA ARG A 184 -23.27 26.33 -5.33
C ARG A 184 -23.57 25.31 -6.45
N TRP A 185 -23.92 24.05 -6.10
CA TRP A 185 -24.27 23.00 -7.07
C TRP A 185 -25.79 22.82 -7.19
N ARG A 186 -26.60 23.69 -6.54
CA ARG A 186 -28.05 23.62 -6.56
C ARG A 186 -28.69 24.49 -7.63
N ASP A 187 -27.89 25.13 -8.47
CA ASP A 187 -28.37 26.02 -9.52
C ASP A 187 -28.99 25.32 -10.76
N GLY A 188 -28.93 23.96 -10.77
CA GLY A 188 -29.52 23.15 -11.82
C GLY A 188 -28.73 23.14 -13.13
N THR A 189 -27.54 23.74 -13.16
CA THR A 189 -26.67 23.66 -14.34
C THR A 189 -25.95 22.30 -14.36
N PRO A 190 -26.05 21.53 -15.47
CA PRO A 190 -25.23 20.31 -15.61
C PRO A 190 -23.75 20.67 -15.70
N ASN A 191 -22.91 19.93 -15.06
CA ASN A 191 -21.44 20.01 -15.20
C ASN A 191 -20.98 19.41 -16.52
#